data_e7a5ea24eb89a4846ed39e77446784f9
#
_entry.id   e7a5ea24eb89a4846ed39e77446784f9
#
_cell.length_a   1.000
_cell.length_b   1.000
_cell.length_c   1.000
_cell.angle_alpha   90.00
_cell.angle_beta   90.00
_cell.angle_gamma   90.00
#
_symmetry.space_group_name_H-M   'P 1'
#
loop_
_entity.id
_entity.type
_entity.pdbx_description
1 polymer ?
#
loop_
_entity_poly.entity_id
_entity_poly.type
_entity_poly.pdbx_seq_one_letter_code
_entity_poly.pdbx_strand_id
1 'polypeptide(L)'
;MKKSKMLAIALAASLALSQSVMAKEEIEPTHISVEAQVSCYEYGEMYDICPELLMAMIEEESSGNPKAVNGDCKGLMQISEKWHTVRMAEIGADDIWSETDNIHIGANYLHELFNRYEDVALVLMVYNGESDAVEKAENGYISDYARKILDRSAELERWKGK
;
A
#
# COMPACT_ATOMS: atom_id res chain seq x y z
N MET A 1 40.52 10.74 -42.53
CA MET A 1 39.29 9.94 -42.51
C MET A 1 39.28 8.95 -41.32
N LYS A 2 39.52 9.41 -40.06
CA LYS A 2 39.50 8.54 -38.85
C LYS A 2 38.63 9.07 -37.69
N LYS A 3 37.95 10.19 -37.82
CA LYS A 3 37.13 10.80 -36.75
C LYS A 3 35.64 10.45 -36.76
N SER A 4 35.12 9.83 -37.83
CA SER A 4 33.67 9.52 -37.92
C SER A 4 33.26 8.16 -37.35
N LYS A 5 34.21 7.22 -37.11
CA LYS A 5 33.89 5.90 -36.58
C LYS A 5 33.80 5.83 -35.05
N MET A 6 34.45 6.75 -34.32
CA MET A 6 34.37 6.79 -32.86
C MET A 6 33.08 7.40 -32.34
N LEU A 7 32.42 8.29 -33.10
CA LEU A 7 31.17 8.92 -32.69
C LEU A 7 29.98 7.96 -32.75
N ALA A 8 29.99 7.05 -33.74
CA ALA A 8 28.94 6.04 -33.90
C ALA A 8 28.92 4.96 -32.80
N ILE A 9 30.10 4.62 -32.25
CA ILE A 9 30.22 3.60 -31.19
C ILE A 9 29.76 4.16 -29.84
N ALA A 10 30.02 5.44 -29.57
CA ALA A 10 29.56 6.09 -28.34
C ALA A 10 28.04 6.28 -28.31
N LEU A 11 27.40 6.53 -29.46
CA LEU A 11 25.94 6.69 -29.54
C LEU A 11 25.21 5.34 -29.38
N ALA A 12 25.76 4.24 -29.90
CA ALA A 12 25.20 2.91 -29.76
C ALA A 12 25.30 2.37 -28.31
N ALA A 13 26.39 2.71 -27.60
CA ALA A 13 26.57 2.31 -26.20
C ALA A 13 25.62 3.06 -25.26
N SER A 14 25.32 4.34 -25.53
CA SER A 14 24.36 5.12 -24.73
C SER A 14 22.92 4.65 -24.95
N LEU A 15 22.58 4.21 -26.18
CA LEU A 15 21.24 3.66 -26.45
C LEU A 15 21.04 2.28 -25.82
N ALA A 16 22.08 1.43 -25.76
CA ALA A 16 22.03 0.13 -25.12
C ALA A 16 21.94 0.23 -23.59
N LEU A 17 22.55 1.27 -22.97
CA LEU A 17 22.41 1.51 -21.52
C LEU A 17 21.01 2.03 -21.16
N SER A 18 20.36 2.81 -22.05
CA SER A 18 19.00 3.29 -21.80
C SER A 18 17.92 2.21 -21.95
N GLN A 19 18.21 1.13 -22.69
CA GLN A 19 17.29 -0.01 -22.82
C GLN A 19 17.43 -1.04 -21.69
N SER A 20 18.55 -1.06 -20.97
CA SER A 20 18.74 -1.95 -19.81
C SER A 20 18.14 -1.40 -18.51
N VAL A 21 17.67 -0.15 -18.50
CA VAL A 21 17.02 0.49 -17.34
C VAL A 21 15.50 0.46 -17.43
N MET A 22 14.93 -0.05 -18.55
CA MET A 22 13.56 -0.56 -18.53
C MET A 22 13.61 -1.91 -17.79
N ALA A 23 13.84 -1.84 -16.48
CA ALA A 23 13.54 -2.96 -15.60
C ALA A 23 12.10 -3.37 -15.94
N LYS A 24 11.94 -4.62 -16.35
CA LYS A 24 10.65 -5.27 -16.43
C LYS A 24 9.95 -4.94 -15.11
N GLU A 25 8.96 -4.05 -15.12
CA GLU A 25 8.05 -3.92 -14.00
C GLU A 25 7.37 -5.28 -13.86
N GLU A 26 7.93 -6.11 -13.00
CA GLU A 26 7.29 -7.37 -12.64
C GLU A 26 6.03 -6.98 -11.88
N ILE A 27 4.88 -7.25 -12.50
CA ILE A 27 3.58 -7.02 -11.89
C ILE A 27 3.51 -7.89 -10.62
N GLU A 28 3.26 -7.26 -9.47
CA GLU A 28 3.06 -7.94 -8.20
C GLU A 28 2.03 -9.09 -8.37
N PRO A 29 2.19 -10.23 -7.69
CA PRO A 29 1.24 -11.33 -7.72
C PRO A 29 -0.01 -10.97 -6.89
N THR A 30 -0.60 -9.85 -7.18
CA THR A 30 -1.80 -9.30 -6.55
C THR A 30 -2.86 -9.03 -7.62
N HIS A 31 -4.12 -9.07 -7.22
CA HIS A 31 -5.26 -8.79 -8.12
C HIS A 31 -5.77 -7.35 -8.00
N ILE A 32 -5.11 -6.51 -7.18
CA ILE A 32 -5.46 -5.08 -7.12
C ILE A 32 -4.98 -4.35 -8.38
N SER A 33 -5.61 -3.24 -8.74
CA SER A 33 -5.27 -2.46 -9.93
C SER A 33 -3.83 -1.94 -9.90
N VAL A 34 -3.26 -1.65 -11.07
CA VAL A 34 -1.92 -1.01 -11.15
C VAL A 34 -1.95 0.37 -10.49
N GLU A 35 -3.05 1.12 -10.61
CA GLU A 35 -3.24 2.42 -9.95
C GLU A 35 -3.17 2.28 -8.42
N ALA A 36 -3.86 1.30 -7.86
CA ALA A 36 -3.80 1.01 -6.43
C ALA A 36 -2.39 0.61 -5.98
N GLN A 37 -1.68 -0.23 -6.76
CA GLN A 37 -0.30 -0.59 -6.45
C GLN A 37 0.62 0.64 -6.41
N VAL A 38 0.55 1.52 -7.41
CA VAL A 38 1.32 2.77 -7.46
C VAL A 38 1.01 3.63 -6.24
N SER A 39 -0.27 3.80 -5.88
CA SER A 39 -0.67 4.55 -4.70
C SER A 39 -0.15 3.93 -3.40
N CYS A 40 -0.09 2.59 -3.29
CA CYS A 40 0.52 1.91 -2.14
C CYS A 40 2.01 2.24 -2.00
N TYR A 41 2.77 2.32 -3.11
CA TYR A 41 4.17 2.74 -3.06
C TYR A 41 4.33 4.20 -2.68
N GLU A 42 3.54 5.10 -3.28
CA GLU A 42 3.59 6.53 -3.02
C GLU A 42 3.28 6.85 -1.55
N TYR A 43 2.17 6.33 -1.02
CA TYR A 43 1.78 6.59 0.36
C TYR A 43 2.52 5.73 1.37
N GLY A 44 3.01 4.57 0.97
CA GLY A 44 3.93 3.78 1.76
C GLY A 44 5.23 4.54 2.05
N GLU A 45 5.83 5.16 1.02
CA GLU A 45 7.02 6.02 1.18
C GLU A 45 6.70 7.27 2.00
N MET A 46 5.57 7.94 1.72
CA MET A 46 5.16 9.16 2.42
C MET A 46 4.99 8.97 3.92
N TYR A 47 4.46 7.82 4.34
CA TYR A 47 4.08 7.53 5.73
C TYR A 47 4.97 6.52 6.44
N ASP A 48 6.06 6.08 5.80
CA ASP A 48 6.98 5.04 6.30
C ASP A 48 6.25 3.72 6.62
N ILE A 49 5.40 3.29 5.69
CA ILE A 49 4.62 2.05 5.76
C ILE A 49 5.05 1.13 4.61
N CYS A 50 5.26 -0.16 4.90
CA CYS A 50 5.54 -1.16 3.88
C CYS A 50 4.41 -1.19 2.82
N PRO A 51 4.71 -0.94 1.52
CA PRO A 51 3.69 -0.96 0.48
C PRO A 51 2.96 -2.30 0.38
N GLU A 52 3.66 -3.40 0.62
CA GLU A 52 3.10 -4.75 0.61
C GLU A 52 2.07 -4.95 1.74
N LEU A 53 2.24 -4.24 2.87
CA LEU A 53 1.23 -4.22 3.94
C LEU A 53 -0.06 -3.52 3.48
N LEU A 54 0.07 -2.37 2.80
CA LEU A 54 -1.10 -1.66 2.25
C LEU A 54 -1.83 -2.50 1.20
N MET A 55 -1.08 -3.19 0.32
CA MET A 55 -1.67 -4.09 -0.68
C MET A 55 -2.40 -5.27 -0.02
N ALA A 56 -1.80 -5.92 0.97
CA ALA A 56 -2.42 -7.01 1.71
C ALA A 56 -3.70 -6.56 2.44
N MET A 57 -3.72 -5.35 2.98
CA MET A 57 -4.92 -4.76 3.58
C MET A 57 -6.02 -4.55 2.55
N ILE A 58 -5.72 -3.99 1.38
CA ILE A 58 -6.69 -3.81 0.29
C ILE A 58 -7.29 -5.16 -0.14
N GLU A 59 -6.48 -6.21 -0.23
CA GLU A 59 -6.95 -7.55 -0.56
C GLU A 59 -7.93 -8.09 0.50
N GLU A 60 -7.66 -7.92 1.79
CA GLU A 60 -8.54 -8.39 2.88
C GLU A 60 -9.79 -7.52 3.03
N GLU A 61 -9.69 -6.18 2.90
CA GLU A 61 -10.79 -5.24 3.11
C GLU A 61 -11.84 -5.28 1.99
N SER A 62 -11.41 -5.35 0.74
CA SER A 62 -12.29 -5.18 -0.41
C SER A 62 -12.10 -6.20 -1.52
N SER A 63 -11.14 -7.11 -1.39
CA SER A 63 -10.68 -7.97 -2.49
C SER A 63 -10.28 -7.15 -3.73
N GLY A 64 -9.71 -5.96 -3.53
CA GLY A 64 -9.31 -5.06 -4.60
C GLY A 64 -10.47 -4.35 -5.32
N ASN A 65 -11.69 -4.38 -4.77
CA ASN A 65 -12.85 -3.73 -5.38
C ASN A 65 -12.98 -2.26 -4.93
N PRO A 66 -12.72 -1.26 -5.80
CA PRO A 66 -12.79 0.16 -5.42
C PRO A 66 -14.21 0.65 -5.16
N LYS A 67 -15.23 -0.16 -5.47
CA LYS A 67 -16.64 0.15 -5.21
C LYS A 67 -17.24 -0.72 -4.11
N ALA A 68 -16.40 -1.37 -3.30
CA ALA A 68 -16.86 -2.17 -2.16
C ALA A 68 -17.58 -1.28 -1.13
N VAL A 69 -18.65 -1.82 -0.55
CA VAL A 69 -19.43 -1.19 0.52
C VAL A 69 -19.74 -2.23 1.58
N ASN A 70 -19.44 -1.90 2.84
CA ASN A 70 -19.82 -2.68 4.00
C ASN A 70 -20.30 -1.72 5.11
N GLY A 71 -21.61 -1.57 5.27
CA GLY A 71 -22.19 -0.56 6.15
C GLY A 71 -21.79 0.86 5.72
N ASP A 72 -21.12 1.60 6.61
CA ASP A 72 -20.62 2.96 6.35
C ASP A 72 -19.22 2.95 5.70
N CYS A 73 -18.58 1.79 5.56
CA CYS A 73 -17.23 1.64 5.02
C CYS A 73 -17.26 1.51 3.49
N LYS A 74 -16.32 2.18 2.81
CA LYS A 74 -16.30 2.33 1.35
C LYS A 74 -14.90 2.16 0.78
N GLY A 75 -14.84 1.63 -0.45
CA GLY A 75 -13.65 1.60 -1.29
C GLY A 75 -12.64 0.54 -0.90
N LEU A 76 -11.42 0.69 -1.41
CA LEU A 76 -10.35 -0.30 -1.32
C LEU A 76 -9.95 -0.65 0.11
N MET A 77 -9.82 0.36 0.97
CA MET A 77 -9.40 0.23 2.37
C MET A 77 -10.57 0.36 3.36
N GLN A 78 -11.81 0.22 2.87
CA GLN A 78 -13.04 0.26 3.67
C GLN A 78 -13.10 1.44 4.65
N ILE A 79 -12.94 2.64 4.12
CA ILE A 79 -12.93 3.88 4.89
C ILE A 79 -14.35 4.33 5.22
N SER A 80 -14.62 4.62 6.50
CA SER A 80 -15.85 5.29 6.93
C SER A 80 -15.68 6.81 6.84
N GLU A 81 -16.33 7.43 5.84
CA GLU A 81 -16.29 8.87 5.62
C GLU A 81 -16.67 9.67 6.89
N LYS A 82 -17.66 9.18 7.62
CA LYS A 82 -18.13 9.79 8.88
C LYS A 82 -17.01 9.99 9.92
N TRP A 83 -16.10 9.02 10.03
CA TRP A 83 -15.01 9.07 11.01
C TRP A 83 -13.76 9.75 10.47
N HIS A 84 -13.65 9.90 9.15
CA HIS A 84 -12.45 10.43 8.49
C HIS A 84 -12.65 11.77 7.77
N THR A 85 -13.81 12.44 7.92
CA THR A 85 -14.10 13.73 7.27
C THR A 85 -13.02 14.79 7.54
N VAL A 86 -12.54 14.92 8.79
CA VAL A 86 -11.49 15.88 9.16
C VAL A 86 -10.17 15.49 8.51
N ARG A 87 -9.80 14.21 8.60
CA ARG A 87 -8.60 13.66 7.96
C ARG A 87 -8.59 13.91 6.44
N MET A 88 -9.69 13.61 5.77
CA MET A 88 -9.85 13.86 4.33
C MET A 88 -9.55 15.32 3.97
N ALA A 89 -10.13 16.26 4.72
CA ALA A 89 -9.90 17.69 4.50
C ALA A 89 -8.44 18.11 4.75
N GLU A 90 -7.79 17.56 5.78
CA GLU A 90 -6.41 17.88 6.14
C GLU A 90 -5.39 17.38 5.12
N ILE A 91 -5.63 16.23 4.50
CA ILE A 91 -4.72 15.64 3.50
C ILE A 91 -5.12 15.96 2.06
N GLY A 92 -6.23 16.66 1.84
CA GLY A 92 -6.71 17.03 0.50
C GLY A 92 -7.28 15.86 -0.31
N ALA A 93 -7.76 14.80 0.36
CA ALA A 93 -8.45 13.68 -0.27
C ALA A 93 -9.96 13.97 -0.24
N ASP A 94 -10.59 14.17 -1.40
CA ASP A 94 -11.97 14.65 -1.51
C ASP A 94 -12.95 13.64 -2.16
N ASP A 95 -12.44 12.57 -2.78
CA ASP A 95 -13.25 11.49 -3.34
C ASP A 95 -12.94 10.12 -2.74
N ILE A 96 -13.74 9.68 -1.77
CA ILE A 96 -13.60 8.36 -1.12
C ILE A 96 -13.70 7.18 -2.11
N TRP A 97 -14.21 7.40 -3.32
CA TRP A 97 -14.33 6.40 -4.38
C TRP A 97 -13.15 6.39 -5.35
N SER A 98 -12.27 7.39 -5.27
CA SER A 98 -10.97 7.39 -5.94
C SER A 98 -10.07 6.34 -5.28
N GLU A 99 -9.43 5.48 -6.06
CA GLU A 99 -8.48 4.49 -5.53
C GLU A 99 -7.35 5.19 -4.79
N THR A 100 -6.81 6.24 -5.37
CA THR A 100 -5.71 7.04 -4.81
C THR A 100 -6.11 7.71 -3.49
N ASP A 101 -7.24 8.42 -3.44
CA ASP A 101 -7.68 9.10 -2.23
C ASP A 101 -8.02 8.12 -1.11
N ASN A 102 -8.69 7.01 -1.46
CA ASN A 102 -9.06 5.99 -0.49
C ASN A 102 -7.82 5.35 0.18
N ILE A 103 -6.79 5.05 -0.61
CA ILE A 103 -5.52 4.54 -0.10
C ILE A 103 -4.78 5.62 0.72
N HIS A 104 -4.79 6.88 0.27
CA HIS A 104 -4.22 8.00 1.02
C HIS A 104 -4.82 8.14 2.42
N ILE A 105 -6.16 8.11 2.50
CA ILE A 105 -6.88 8.20 3.79
C ILE A 105 -6.50 7.03 4.71
N GLY A 106 -6.51 5.81 4.18
CA GLY A 106 -6.18 4.61 4.94
C GLY A 106 -4.73 4.60 5.43
N ALA A 107 -3.77 4.96 4.56
CA ALA A 107 -2.36 5.04 4.90
C ALA A 107 -2.07 6.13 5.96
N ASN A 108 -2.70 7.30 5.84
CA ASN A 108 -2.60 8.35 6.85
C ASN A 108 -3.20 7.91 8.21
N TYR A 109 -4.30 7.15 8.20
CA TYR A 109 -4.87 6.61 9.44
C TYR A 109 -3.94 5.56 10.07
N LEU A 110 -3.37 4.66 9.26
CA LEU A 110 -2.37 3.70 9.74
C LEU A 110 -1.15 4.39 10.34
N HIS A 111 -0.65 5.45 9.70
CA HIS A 111 0.46 6.24 10.23
C HIS A 111 0.14 6.81 11.62
N GLU A 112 -1.07 7.33 11.84
CA GLU A 112 -1.51 7.76 13.18
C GLU A 112 -1.50 6.60 14.17
N LEU A 113 -1.97 5.41 13.77
CA LEU A 113 -1.99 4.22 14.63
C LEU A 113 -0.57 3.74 14.94
N PHE A 114 0.35 3.72 13.97
CA PHE A 114 1.76 3.37 14.18
C PHE A 114 2.48 4.37 15.11
N ASN A 115 2.10 5.64 15.09
CA ASN A 115 2.61 6.62 16.04
C ASN A 115 2.09 6.39 17.48
N ARG A 116 1.03 5.62 17.63
CA ARG A 116 0.40 5.31 18.93
C ARG A 116 0.78 3.93 19.46
N TYR A 117 1.02 2.97 18.59
CA TYR A 117 1.28 1.57 18.90
C TYR A 117 2.48 1.06 18.11
N GLU A 118 3.42 0.39 18.78
CA GLU A 118 4.62 -0.18 18.15
C GLU A 118 4.36 -1.56 17.49
N ASP A 119 3.33 -2.28 17.95
CA ASP A 119 3.00 -3.63 17.48
C ASP A 119 2.10 -3.57 16.24
N VAL A 120 2.59 -4.11 15.11
CA VAL A 120 1.87 -4.11 13.83
C VAL A 120 0.56 -4.89 13.90
N ALA A 121 0.53 -6.04 14.62
CA ALA A 121 -0.69 -6.82 14.75
C ALA A 121 -1.75 -6.04 15.54
N LEU A 122 -1.34 -5.35 16.61
CA LEU A 122 -2.24 -4.47 17.35
C LEU A 122 -2.76 -3.31 16.49
N VAL A 123 -1.90 -2.67 15.69
CA VAL A 123 -2.33 -1.61 14.76
C VAL A 123 -3.42 -2.11 13.82
N LEU A 124 -3.24 -3.29 13.23
CA LEU A 124 -4.23 -3.90 12.34
C LEU A 124 -5.54 -4.24 13.07
N MET A 125 -5.47 -4.79 14.28
CA MET A 125 -6.66 -5.10 15.09
C MET A 125 -7.44 -3.82 15.45
N VAL A 126 -6.74 -2.71 15.77
CA VAL A 126 -7.36 -1.42 16.05
C VAL A 126 -7.96 -0.82 14.78
N TYR A 127 -7.27 -0.92 13.64
CA TYR A 127 -7.79 -0.47 12.34
C TYR A 127 -9.11 -1.17 12.00
N ASN A 128 -9.16 -2.48 12.20
CA ASN A 128 -10.38 -3.30 12.01
C ASN A 128 -11.50 -2.99 13.03
N GLY A 129 -11.28 -2.10 13.99
CA GLY A 129 -12.27 -1.74 15.00
C GLY A 129 -12.54 -2.83 16.02
N GLU A 130 -11.59 -3.75 16.27
CA GLU A 130 -11.77 -4.81 17.25
C GLU A 130 -11.85 -4.23 18.67
N SER A 131 -12.92 -4.60 19.39
CA SER A 131 -13.02 -4.30 20.81
C SER A 131 -11.91 -5.02 21.57
N ASP A 132 -11.38 -4.37 22.60
CA ASP A 132 -10.37 -4.95 23.50
C ASP A 132 -9.06 -5.36 22.79
N ALA A 133 -8.74 -4.72 21.62
CA ALA A 133 -7.55 -5.02 20.84
C ALA A 133 -6.26 -4.93 21.68
N VAL A 134 -6.13 -3.90 22.52
CA VAL A 134 -4.98 -3.69 23.41
C VAL A 134 -4.86 -4.84 24.42
N GLU A 135 -5.93 -5.16 25.15
CA GLU A 135 -5.94 -6.25 26.13
C GLU A 135 -5.62 -7.60 25.48
N LYS A 136 -6.19 -7.85 24.29
CA LYS A 136 -5.91 -9.08 23.52
C LYS A 136 -4.43 -9.16 23.14
N ALA A 137 -3.84 -8.08 22.63
CA ALA A 137 -2.44 -8.05 22.24
C ALA A 137 -1.50 -8.23 23.44
N GLU A 138 -1.77 -7.59 24.58
CA GLU A 138 -1.02 -7.78 25.83
C GLU A 138 -1.03 -9.25 26.31
N ASN A 139 -2.08 -10.00 26.01
CA ASN A 139 -2.19 -11.43 26.27
C ASN A 139 -1.62 -12.32 25.14
N GLY A 140 -0.94 -11.72 24.15
CA GLY A 140 -0.30 -12.44 23.03
C GLY A 140 -1.29 -12.95 21.97
N TYR A 141 -2.52 -12.43 21.95
CA TYR A 141 -3.50 -12.79 20.94
C TYR A 141 -3.33 -11.93 19.68
N ILE A 142 -3.35 -12.58 18.53
CA ILE A 142 -3.40 -11.95 17.21
C ILE A 142 -4.66 -12.45 16.51
N SER A 143 -5.51 -11.52 16.04
CA SER A 143 -6.76 -11.89 15.36
C SER A 143 -6.49 -12.54 13.99
N ASP A 144 -7.48 -13.27 13.49
CA ASP A 144 -7.40 -13.88 12.17
C ASP A 144 -7.27 -12.81 11.06
N TYR A 145 -7.91 -11.65 11.22
CA TYR A 145 -7.75 -10.50 10.33
C TYR A 145 -6.30 -10.03 10.27
N ALA A 146 -5.71 -9.70 11.42
CA ALA A 146 -4.33 -9.23 11.47
C ALA A 146 -3.34 -10.29 10.93
N ARG A 147 -3.55 -11.56 11.28
CA ARG A 147 -2.70 -12.67 10.82
C ARG A 147 -2.72 -12.83 9.31
N LYS A 148 -3.88 -12.82 8.68
CA LYS A 148 -4.01 -12.93 7.22
C LYS A 148 -3.27 -11.82 6.49
N ILE A 149 -3.40 -10.58 6.96
CA ILE A 149 -2.72 -9.42 6.37
C ILE A 149 -1.20 -9.56 6.53
N LEU A 150 -0.71 -9.92 7.71
CA LEU A 150 0.73 -10.11 7.96
C LEU A 150 1.31 -11.24 7.09
N ASP A 151 0.64 -12.38 7.02
CA ASP A 151 1.06 -13.50 6.19
C ASP A 151 1.11 -13.11 4.70
N ARG A 152 0.08 -12.38 4.25
CA ARG A 152 0.00 -11.92 2.85
C ARG A 152 1.03 -10.85 2.52
N SER A 153 1.26 -9.89 3.40
CA SER A 153 2.33 -8.90 3.25
C SER A 153 3.70 -9.58 3.10
N ALA A 154 4.00 -10.54 3.97
CA ALA A 154 5.23 -11.30 3.90
C ALA A 154 5.36 -12.16 2.62
N GLU A 155 4.26 -12.61 2.02
CA GLU A 155 4.28 -13.28 0.69
C GLU A 155 4.67 -12.30 -0.41
N LEU A 156 4.06 -11.11 -0.43
CA LEU A 156 4.35 -10.07 -1.41
C LEU A 156 5.81 -9.59 -1.31
N GLU A 157 6.32 -9.39 -0.09
CA GLU A 157 7.72 -9.02 0.15
C GLU A 157 8.70 -10.08 -0.38
N ARG A 158 8.45 -11.38 -0.09
CA ARG A 158 9.29 -12.49 -0.59
C ARG A 158 9.30 -12.58 -2.11
N TRP A 159 8.19 -12.29 -2.75
CA TRP A 159 8.12 -12.29 -4.20
C TRP A 159 9.02 -11.22 -4.81
N LYS A 160 9.18 -10.07 -4.16
CA LYS A 160 10.12 -9.02 -4.56
C LYS A 160 11.58 -9.29 -4.18
N GLY A 161 11.85 -10.35 -3.44
CA GLY A 161 13.19 -10.68 -2.99
C GLY A 161 13.67 -9.84 -1.80
N LYS A 162 12.72 -9.35 -1.00
CA LYS A 162 12.98 -8.68 0.28
C LYS A 162 13.10 -9.67 1.43
#